data_198ce86bded6bc3e6ac8eb5431dec276
#
_entry.id   198ce86bded6bc3e6ac8eb5431dec276
#
_cell.length_a   1.000
_cell.length_b   1.000
_cell.length_c   1.000
_cell.angle_alpha   90.00
_cell.angle_beta   90.00
_cell.angle_gamma   90.00
#
_symmetry.space_group_name_H-M   'P 1'
#
loop_
_entity.id
_entity.type
_entity.pdbx_description
1 polymer ?
#
loop_
_entity_poly.entity_id
_entity_poly.type
_entity_poly.pdbx_seq_one_letter_code
_entity_poly.pdbx_strand_id
1 'polypeptide(L)'
;MHSDHTAARSRVTAMVVLGGIAAALMGFEYQFRHLEAYTAAHLYSVVAPTMAASSAPILWFGLGAPGAFGLVVTPDRSSALLIAPLCVLGIALLIPRKLALDRVMKALTVAALILVAGNLIRIGVIVAAIRVAGIGTGYQVGHLVLGSLVSIICIAVSLTLLTVIIVAPDDEALWAPLLRWYRRAAS
;
A
#
# COMPACT_ATOMS: atom_id res chain seq x y z
N MET A 1 -34.34 -9.91 -17.11
CA MET A 1 -34.37 -10.59 -15.80
C MET A 1 -33.12 -11.45 -15.50
N HIS A 2 -32.48 -12.14 -16.48
CA HIS A 2 -31.33 -13.02 -16.21
C HIS A 2 -30.03 -12.25 -15.90
N SER A 3 -29.81 -11.07 -16.50
CA SER A 3 -28.63 -10.21 -16.27
C SER A 3 -28.55 -9.60 -14.85
N ASP A 4 -29.70 -9.29 -14.26
CA ASP A 4 -29.73 -8.65 -12.93
C ASP A 4 -29.34 -9.61 -11.81
N HIS A 5 -29.67 -10.89 -11.95
CA HIS A 5 -29.27 -11.92 -10.98
C HIS A 5 -27.77 -12.22 -11.01
N THR A 6 -27.14 -12.18 -12.18
CA THR A 6 -25.69 -12.35 -12.33
C THR A 6 -24.93 -11.18 -11.75
N ALA A 7 -25.34 -9.95 -12.00
CA ALA A 7 -24.73 -8.75 -11.44
C ALA A 7 -24.85 -8.68 -9.91
N ALA A 8 -26.01 -9.08 -9.37
CA ALA A 8 -26.19 -9.13 -7.91
C ALA A 8 -25.29 -10.19 -7.26
N ARG A 9 -25.17 -11.38 -7.85
CA ARG A 9 -24.29 -12.44 -7.36
C ARG A 9 -22.81 -11.99 -7.38
N SER A 10 -22.33 -11.37 -8.44
CA SER A 10 -20.96 -10.89 -8.55
C SER A 10 -20.61 -9.86 -7.45
N ARG A 11 -21.54 -8.97 -7.10
CA ARG A 11 -21.35 -7.99 -6.01
C ARG A 11 -21.27 -8.66 -4.65
N VAL A 12 -22.18 -9.60 -4.36
CA VAL A 12 -22.16 -10.34 -3.10
C VAL A 12 -20.85 -11.12 -2.98
N THR A 13 -20.43 -11.80 -4.04
CA THR A 13 -19.14 -12.50 -4.07
C THR A 13 -17.97 -11.55 -3.78
N ALA A 14 -17.95 -10.37 -4.40
CA ALA A 14 -16.89 -9.37 -4.15
C ALA A 14 -16.89 -8.90 -2.69
N MET A 15 -18.06 -8.63 -2.10
CA MET A 15 -18.14 -8.26 -0.68
C MET A 15 -17.66 -9.39 0.26
N VAL A 16 -18.01 -10.64 -0.03
CA VAL A 16 -17.53 -11.80 0.74
C VAL A 16 -16.00 -11.94 0.60
N VAL A 17 -15.46 -11.79 -0.60
CA VAL A 17 -14.02 -11.85 -0.85
C VAL A 17 -13.29 -10.73 -0.11
N LEU A 18 -13.77 -9.49 -0.19
CA LEU A 18 -13.18 -8.36 0.54
C LEU A 18 -13.23 -8.57 2.06
N GLY A 19 -14.36 -9.08 2.58
CA GLY A 19 -14.48 -9.45 3.99
C GLY A 19 -13.51 -10.55 4.40
N GLY A 20 -13.36 -11.58 3.56
CA GLY A 20 -12.39 -12.66 3.76
C GLY A 20 -10.94 -12.13 3.75
N ILE A 21 -10.60 -11.24 2.82
CA ILE A 21 -9.27 -10.59 2.77
C ILE A 21 -9.03 -9.77 4.04
N ALA A 22 -9.99 -8.93 4.46
CA ALA A 22 -9.85 -8.14 5.68
C ALA A 22 -9.66 -9.02 6.92
N ALA A 23 -10.44 -10.08 7.06
CA ALA A 23 -10.31 -11.04 8.14
C ALA A 23 -8.98 -11.80 8.10
N ALA A 24 -8.53 -12.20 6.91
CA ALA A 24 -7.24 -12.87 6.73
C ALA A 24 -6.07 -11.95 7.09
N LEU A 25 -6.09 -10.68 6.65
CA LEU A 25 -5.05 -9.70 6.99
C LEU A 25 -4.95 -9.47 8.49
N MET A 26 -6.08 -9.50 9.21
CA MET A 26 -6.10 -9.36 10.66
C MET A 26 -5.74 -10.65 11.39
N GLY A 27 -6.21 -11.80 10.91
CA GLY A 27 -5.96 -13.10 11.55
C GLY A 27 -4.56 -13.64 11.29
N PHE A 28 -3.98 -13.34 10.13
CA PHE A 28 -2.63 -13.75 9.71
C PHE A 28 -1.64 -12.58 9.66
N GLU A 29 -1.86 -11.58 10.51
CA GLU A 29 -1.07 -10.34 10.55
C GLU A 29 0.43 -10.63 10.75
N TYR A 30 0.78 -11.60 11.59
CA TYR A 30 2.17 -12.01 11.82
C TYR A 30 2.82 -12.55 10.53
N GLN A 31 2.14 -13.42 9.80
CA GLN A 31 2.61 -13.99 8.53
C GLN A 31 2.74 -12.92 7.45
N PHE A 32 1.82 -11.96 7.45
CA PHE A 32 1.85 -10.84 6.52
C PHE A 32 3.06 -9.94 6.76
N ARG A 33 3.40 -9.63 8.03
CA ARG A 33 4.64 -8.91 8.38
C ARG A 33 5.91 -9.65 7.95
N HIS A 34 5.90 -10.98 8.01
CA HIS A 34 6.98 -11.79 7.46
C HIS A 34 7.14 -11.56 5.96
N LEU A 35 6.04 -11.60 5.21
CA LEU A 35 6.04 -11.37 3.78
C LEU A 35 6.53 -9.94 3.44
N GLU A 36 6.10 -8.95 4.19
CA GLU A 36 6.57 -7.57 4.03
C GLU A 36 8.08 -7.45 4.28
N ALA A 37 8.56 -8.02 5.38
CA ALA A 37 9.99 -8.02 5.70
C ALA A 37 10.82 -8.75 4.63
N TYR A 38 10.36 -9.90 4.16
CA TYR A 38 11.00 -10.65 3.10
C TYR A 38 11.05 -9.86 1.79
N THR A 39 9.92 -9.29 1.39
CA THR A 39 9.81 -8.49 0.16
C THR A 39 10.69 -7.25 0.22
N ALA A 40 10.69 -6.55 1.36
CA ALA A 40 11.55 -5.39 1.58
C ALA A 40 13.04 -5.78 1.54
N ALA A 41 13.43 -6.88 2.22
CA ALA A 41 14.81 -7.37 2.19
C ALA A 41 15.26 -7.70 0.77
N HIS A 42 14.42 -8.38 0.00
CA HIS A 42 14.72 -8.72 -1.39
C HIS A 42 14.87 -7.48 -2.27
N LEU A 43 13.93 -6.53 -2.16
CA LEU A 43 13.98 -5.28 -2.91
C LEU A 43 15.23 -4.47 -2.59
N TYR A 44 15.57 -4.32 -1.32
CA TYR A 44 16.75 -3.55 -0.91
C TYR A 44 18.06 -4.27 -1.21
N SER A 45 18.10 -5.61 -1.23
CA SER A 45 19.30 -6.35 -1.65
C SER A 45 19.63 -6.16 -3.13
N VAL A 46 18.64 -5.92 -3.99
CA VAL A 46 18.87 -5.59 -5.41
C VAL A 46 19.53 -4.21 -5.56
N VAL A 47 19.13 -3.24 -4.72
CA VAL A 47 19.67 -1.87 -4.76
C VAL A 47 21.03 -1.79 -4.06
N ALA A 48 21.24 -2.61 -3.04
CA ALA A 48 22.46 -2.64 -2.24
C ALA A 48 22.73 -4.05 -1.71
N PRO A 49 23.47 -4.89 -2.43
CA PRO A 49 23.61 -6.33 -2.21
C PRO A 49 24.12 -6.75 -0.84
N THR A 50 24.84 -5.88 -0.12
CA THR A 50 25.37 -6.17 1.23
C THR A 50 24.42 -5.74 2.35
N MET A 51 23.21 -5.32 2.03
CA MET A 51 22.45 -4.50 2.95
C MET A 51 21.30 -5.18 3.66
N ALA A 52 20.61 -6.14 3.07
CA ALA A 52 19.37 -6.60 3.67
C ALA A 52 19.23 -8.11 3.69
N ALA A 53 18.88 -8.63 4.85
CA ALA A 53 18.40 -10.00 5.05
C ALA A 53 17.17 -9.94 5.96
N SER A 54 16.25 -10.90 5.86
CA SER A 54 15.13 -11.01 6.78
C SER A 54 15.25 -12.26 7.65
N SER A 55 15.02 -12.09 8.94
CA SER A 55 14.69 -13.18 9.84
C SER A 55 13.49 -12.76 10.65
N ALA A 56 12.41 -13.12 10.15
CA ALA A 56 11.03 -12.83 10.49
C ALA A 56 10.73 -12.34 11.92
N PRO A 57 10.08 -11.25 12.12
CA PRO A 57 9.74 -10.14 11.22
C PRO A 57 10.78 -9.02 11.21
N ILE A 58 12.07 -9.37 11.30
CA ILE A 58 13.20 -8.45 11.43
C ILE A 58 13.88 -8.29 10.07
N LEU A 59 14.08 -7.06 9.66
CA LEU A 59 14.92 -6.65 8.55
C LEU A 59 16.31 -6.29 9.06
N TRP A 60 17.32 -7.04 8.66
CA TRP A 60 18.71 -6.80 9.01
C TRP A 60 19.40 -5.99 7.91
N PHE A 61 20.17 -4.99 8.31
CA PHE A 61 20.93 -4.13 7.41
C PHE A 61 22.40 -4.12 7.82
N GLY A 62 23.29 -4.22 6.81
CA GLY A 62 24.73 -4.13 7.02
C GLY A 62 25.34 -5.35 7.72
N LEU A 63 24.78 -6.53 7.57
CA LEU A 63 25.33 -7.76 8.15
C LEU A 63 26.78 -7.95 7.74
N GLY A 64 27.66 -8.19 8.74
CA GLY A 64 29.10 -8.35 8.52
C GLY A 64 29.89 -7.03 8.47
N ALA A 65 29.24 -5.87 8.57
CA ALA A 65 29.89 -4.56 8.63
C ALA A 65 29.75 -3.91 10.03
N PRO A 66 30.66 -3.03 10.43
CA PRO A 66 30.47 -2.20 11.61
C PRO A 66 29.21 -1.36 11.47
N GLY A 67 28.34 -1.39 12.49
CA GLY A 67 27.06 -0.65 12.46
C GLY A 67 25.87 -1.42 11.86
N ALA A 68 25.95 -2.76 11.80
CA ALA A 68 24.79 -3.59 11.49
C ALA A 68 23.65 -3.36 12.47
N PHE A 69 22.39 -3.27 11.97
CA PHE A 69 21.22 -3.11 12.81
C PHE A 69 20.02 -3.88 12.25
N GLY A 70 19.06 -4.20 13.12
CA GLY A 70 17.80 -4.84 12.76
C GLY A 70 16.63 -3.87 12.92
N LEU A 71 15.74 -3.80 11.94
CA LEU A 71 14.48 -3.07 11.99
C LEU A 71 13.33 -4.06 12.14
N VAL A 72 12.62 -4.01 13.25
CA VAL A 72 11.44 -4.86 13.49
C VAL A 72 10.24 -4.29 12.76
N VAL A 73 9.56 -5.09 11.94
CA VAL A 73 8.26 -4.75 11.35
C VAL A 73 7.19 -5.03 12.41
N THR A 74 6.75 -4.00 13.11
CA THR A 74 5.72 -4.08 14.15
C THR A 74 4.31 -4.02 13.56
N PRO A 75 3.25 -4.47 14.27
CA PRO A 75 1.88 -4.47 13.77
C PRO A 75 1.41 -3.11 13.24
N ASP A 76 1.70 -2.04 13.98
CA ASP A 76 1.38 -0.66 13.65
C ASP A 76 2.10 -0.12 12.40
N ARG A 77 3.06 -0.88 11.87
CA ARG A 77 3.88 -0.55 10.69
C ARG A 77 3.62 -1.44 9.50
N SER A 78 2.70 -2.38 9.62
CA SER A 78 2.29 -3.25 8.54
C SER A 78 1.24 -2.58 7.67
N SER A 79 1.35 -2.74 6.34
CA SER A 79 0.32 -2.28 5.42
C SER A 79 -1.01 -3.04 5.59
N ALA A 80 -1.01 -4.21 6.25
CA ALA A 80 -2.22 -4.94 6.59
C ALA A 80 -3.21 -4.09 7.37
N LEU A 81 -2.72 -3.30 8.34
CA LEU A 81 -3.54 -2.42 9.15
C LEU A 81 -4.22 -1.29 8.35
N LEU A 82 -3.66 -0.92 7.20
CA LEU A 82 -4.24 0.08 6.30
C LEU A 82 -5.14 -0.56 5.24
N ILE A 83 -4.80 -1.75 4.77
CA ILE A 83 -5.55 -2.46 3.72
C ILE A 83 -6.84 -3.07 4.27
N ALA A 84 -6.86 -3.57 5.50
CA ALA A 84 -8.07 -4.15 6.07
C ALA A 84 -9.24 -3.14 6.17
N PRO A 85 -9.07 -1.91 6.70
CA PRO A 85 -10.10 -0.87 6.63
C PRO A 85 -10.48 -0.47 5.20
N LEU A 86 -9.52 -0.48 4.25
CA LEU A 86 -9.79 -0.22 2.84
C LEU A 86 -10.73 -1.27 2.25
N CYS A 87 -10.58 -2.55 2.60
CA CYS A 87 -11.52 -3.60 2.21
C CYS A 87 -12.92 -3.38 2.79
N VAL A 88 -13.01 -2.96 4.05
CA VAL A 88 -14.30 -2.61 4.70
C VAL A 88 -14.96 -1.42 3.98
N LEU A 89 -14.18 -0.38 3.64
CA LEU A 89 -14.67 0.73 2.83
C LEU A 89 -15.18 0.24 1.46
N GLY A 90 -14.46 -0.69 0.82
CA GLY A 90 -14.88 -1.32 -0.44
C GLY A 90 -16.22 -2.03 -0.33
N ILE A 91 -16.46 -2.77 0.76
CA ILE A 91 -17.76 -3.38 1.03
C ILE A 91 -18.84 -2.31 1.15
N ALA A 92 -18.60 -1.25 1.92
CA ALA A 92 -19.55 -0.14 2.09
C ALA A 92 -19.88 0.55 0.76
N LEU A 93 -18.90 0.72 -0.13
CA LEU A 93 -19.09 1.29 -1.47
C LEU A 93 -19.88 0.38 -2.43
N LEU A 94 -19.86 -0.94 -2.19
CA LEU A 94 -20.61 -1.91 -3.00
C LEU A 94 -22.06 -2.09 -2.55
N ILE A 95 -22.43 -1.69 -1.34
CA ILE A 95 -23.82 -1.77 -0.84
C ILE A 95 -24.78 -0.96 -1.73
N PRO A 96 -24.52 0.32 -2.05
CA PRO A 96 -25.32 1.06 -3.00
C PRO A 96 -25.10 0.50 -4.42
N ARG A 97 -26.18 0.06 -5.09
CA ARG A 97 -26.10 -0.50 -6.44
C ARG A 97 -25.73 0.53 -7.54
N LYS A 98 -25.46 1.77 -7.16
CA LYS A 98 -25.17 2.88 -8.08
C LYS A 98 -23.76 2.85 -8.67
N LEU A 99 -22.80 2.23 -7.98
CA LEU A 99 -21.40 2.18 -8.43
C LEU A 99 -21.13 0.90 -9.24
N ALA A 100 -20.36 1.00 -10.32
CA ALA A 100 -19.94 -0.14 -11.11
C ALA A 100 -18.93 -0.98 -10.31
N LEU A 101 -19.11 -2.31 -10.27
CA LEU A 101 -18.28 -3.23 -9.51
C LEU A 101 -16.81 -3.15 -9.93
N ASP A 102 -16.55 -3.19 -11.24
CA ASP A 102 -15.19 -3.16 -11.81
C ASP A 102 -14.46 -1.88 -11.43
N ARG A 103 -15.16 -0.75 -11.39
CA ARG A 103 -14.61 0.56 -11.01
C ARG A 103 -14.21 0.57 -9.54
N VAL A 104 -15.07 0.07 -8.65
CA VAL A 104 -14.75 -0.04 -7.22
C VAL A 104 -13.56 -0.97 -7.01
N MET A 105 -13.53 -2.14 -7.68
CA MET A 105 -12.42 -3.08 -7.55
C MET A 105 -11.10 -2.51 -8.08
N LYS A 106 -11.11 -1.82 -9.23
CA LYS A 106 -9.92 -1.11 -9.76
C LYS A 106 -9.42 -0.06 -8.79
N ALA A 107 -10.31 0.77 -8.25
CA ALA A 107 -9.98 1.82 -7.30
C ALA A 107 -9.33 1.25 -6.03
N LEU A 108 -9.90 0.19 -5.46
CA LEU A 108 -9.36 -0.50 -4.29
C LEU A 108 -7.99 -1.12 -4.56
N THR A 109 -7.82 -1.74 -5.74
CA THR A 109 -6.53 -2.33 -6.11
C THR A 109 -5.43 -1.27 -6.22
N VAL A 110 -5.71 -0.15 -6.91
CA VAL A 110 -4.77 0.96 -7.02
C VAL A 110 -4.45 1.54 -5.64
N ALA A 111 -5.47 1.76 -4.81
CA ALA A 111 -5.27 2.27 -3.46
C ALA A 111 -4.41 1.33 -2.60
N ALA A 112 -4.66 0.02 -2.64
CA ALA A 112 -3.88 -0.97 -1.90
C ALA A 112 -2.42 -1.01 -2.38
N LEU A 113 -2.17 -0.96 -3.69
CA LEU A 113 -0.81 -0.93 -4.25
C LEU A 113 -0.02 0.30 -3.79
N ILE A 114 -0.67 1.47 -3.73
CA ILE A 114 -0.04 2.70 -3.22
C ILE A 114 0.31 2.55 -1.74
N LEU A 115 -0.56 1.96 -0.92
CA LEU A 115 -0.29 1.75 0.50
C LEU A 115 0.88 0.78 0.73
N VAL A 116 0.95 -0.31 -0.04
CA VAL A 116 2.08 -1.26 0.02
C VAL A 116 3.37 -0.59 -0.42
N ALA A 117 3.37 0.11 -1.57
CA ALA A 117 4.54 0.83 -2.07
C ALA A 117 4.99 1.91 -1.07
N GLY A 118 4.03 2.65 -0.50
CA GLY A 118 4.30 3.65 0.54
C GLY A 118 4.95 3.07 1.78
N ASN A 119 4.52 1.89 2.22
CA ASN A 119 5.15 1.21 3.36
C ASN A 119 6.60 0.79 3.05
N LEU A 120 6.87 0.29 1.84
CA LEU A 120 8.24 0.00 1.40
C LEU A 120 9.09 1.28 1.38
N ILE A 121 8.62 2.36 0.76
CA ILE A 121 9.32 3.66 0.75
C ILE A 121 9.60 4.14 2.18
N ARG A 122 8.63 4.03 3.08
CA ARG A 122 8.78 4.38 4.50
C ARG A 122 9.93 3.64 5.16
N ILE A 123 10.04 2.32 4.96
CA ILE A 123 11.15 1.52 5.47
C ILE A 123 12.48 2.05 4.94
N GLY A 124 12.58 2.33 3.62
CA GLY A 124 13.78 2.88 2.99
C GLY A 124 14.20 4.22 3.57
N VAL A 125 13.24 5.12 3.80
CA VAL A 125 13.48 6.44 4.40
C VAL A 125 14.02 6.31 5.84
N ILE A 126 13.45 5.40 6.65
CA ILE A 126 13.94 5.13 8.02
C ILE A 126 15.37 4.61 7.99
N VAL A 127 15.67 3.66 7.10
CA VAL A 127 17.02 3.10 6.93
C VAL A 127 18.02 4.18 6.50
N ALA A 128 17.64 5.02 5.53
CA ALA A 128 18.48 6.13 5.08
C ALA A 128 18.77 7.13 6.22
N ALA A 129 17.75 7.49 7.01
CA ALA A 129 17.92 8.37 8.16
C ALA A 129 18.87 7.77 9.23
N ILE A 130 18.74 6.47 9.53
CA ILE A 130 19.65 5.78 10.46
C ILE A 130 21.10 5.81 9.95
N ARG A 131 21.31 5.63 8.65
CA ARG A 131 22.65 5.66 8.05
C ARG A 131 23.30 7.03 8.11
N VAL A 132 22.52 8.09 7.95
CA VAL A 132 23.03 9.48 7.96
C VAL A 132 23.25 9.99 9.38
N ALA A 133 22.32 9.74 10.30
CA ALA A 133 22.30 10.34 11.63
C ALA A 133 22.51 9.35 12.80
N GLY A 134 22.83 8.08 12.49
CA GLY A 134 23.04 7.04 13.48
C GLY A 134 21.74 6.42 14.00
N ILE A 135 21.87 5.30 14.75
CA ILE A 135 20.71 4.48 15.20
C ILE A 135 19.77 5.29 16.12
N GLY A 136 20.29 6.10 17.04
CA GLY A 136 19.46 6.88 17.97
C GLY A 136 18.66 7.96 17.27
N THR A 137 19.32 9.04 16.87
CA THR A 137 18.69 10.22 16.24
C THR A 137 18.09 9.88 14.87
N GLY A 138 18.81 9.11 14.05
CA GLY A 138 18.34 8.71 12.74
C GLY A 138 17.06 7.88 12.79
N TYR A 139 16.95 6.95 13.73
CA TYR A 139 15.71 6.20 13.93
C TYR A 139 14.55 7.10 14.38
N GLN A 140 14.77 7.99 15.35
CA GLN A 140 13.71 8.88 15.81
C GLN A 140 13.20 9.80 14.70
N VAL A 141 14.10 10.48 13.98
CA VAL A 141 13.72 11.37 12.88
C VAL A 141 13.12 10.57 11.72
N GLY A 142 13.76 9.46 11.34
CA GLY A 142 13.29 8.60 10.25
C GLY A 142 11.92 8.00 10.54
N HIS A 143 11.68 7.56 11.78
CA HIS A 143 10.42 6.90 12.13
C HIS A 143 9.30 7.89 12.48
N LEU A 144 9.55 8.85 13.38
CA LEU A 144 8.50 9.74 13.87
C LEU A 144 8.15 10.86 12.89
N VAL A 145 9.12 11.37 12.14
CA VAL A 145 8.90 12.51 11.24
C VAL A 145 8.77 12.02 9.79
N LEU A 146 9.85 11.55 9.21
CA LEU A 146 9.89 11.22 7.77
C LEU A 146 8.98 10.05 7.41
N GLY A 147 9.01 8.98 8.20
CA GLY A 147 8.16 7.80 7.98
C GLY A 147 6.67 8.10 8.15
N SER A 148 6.32 8.94 9.13
CA SER A 148 4.93 9.39 9.31
C SER A 148 4.46 10.28 8.17
N LEU A 149 5.31 11.19 7.70
CA LEU A 149 5.02 12.05 6.56
C LEU A 149 4.77 11.22 5.29
N VAL A 150 5.63 10.24 5.00
CA VAL A 150 5.42 9.31 3.87
C VAL A 150 4.08 8.59 3.99
N SER A 151 3.73 8.08 5.18
CA SER A 151 2.46 7.38 5.39
C SER A 151 1.26 8.29 5.15
N ILE A 152 1.27 9.52 5.69
CA ILE A 152 0.19 10.50 5.49
C ILE A 152 0.02 10.83 4.01
N ILE A 153 1.11 11.09 3.28
CA ILE A 153 1.07 11.38 1.85
C ILE A 153 0.50 10.19 1.08
N CYS A 154 0.96 8.97 1.36
CA CYS A 154 0.47 7.77 0.67
C CYS A 154 -1.01 7.49 0.94
N ILE A 155 -1.48 7.69 2.18
CA ILE A 155 -2.91 7.58 2.52
C ILE A 155 -3.72 8.64 1.76
N ALA A 156 -3.27 9.90 1.77
CA ALA A 156 -3.95 10.98 1.06
C ALA A 156 -4.04 10.72 -0.46
N VAL A 157 -2.93 10.32 -1.08
CA VAL A 157 -2.88 9.96 -2.51
C VAL A 157 -3.77 8.76 -2.81
N SER A 158 -3.72 7.71 -1.96
CA SER A 158 -4.54 6.51 -2.10
C SER A 158 -6.03 6.84 -2.08
N LEU A 159 -6.50 7.61 -1.09
CA LEU A 159 -7.90 8.01 -0.97
C LEU A 159 -8.33 8.97 -2.08
N THR A 160 -7.46 9.89 -2.49
CA THR A 160 -7.73 10.79 -3.61
C THR A 160 -7.92 10.01 -4.90
N LEU A 161 -7.00 9.10 -5.24
CA LEU A 161 -7.11 8.29 -6.44
C LEU A 161 -8.31 7.33 -6.38
N LEU A 162 -8.60 6.74 -5.22
CA LEU A 162 -9.80 5.94 -5.02
C LEU A 162 -11.05 6.75 -5.36
N THR A 163 -11.16 7.98 -4.83
CA THR A 163 -12.30 8.87 -5.10
C THR A 163 -12.36 9.27 -6.58
N VAL A 164 -11.24 9.66 -7.17
CA VAL A 164 -11.17 10.07 -8.58
C VAL A 164 -11.58 8.92 -9.50
N ILE A 165 -11.09 7.70 -9.28
CA ILE A 165 -11.45 6.53 -10.09
C ILE A 165 -12.94 6.20 -9.96
N ILE A 166 -13.53 6.33 -8.77
CA ILE A 166 -14.95 6.04 -8.55
C ILE A 166 -15.86 7.08 -9.20
N VAL A 167 -15.47 8.36 -9.15
CA VAL A 167 -16.31 9.48 -9.62
C VAL A 167 -16.09 9.79 -11.10
N ALA A 168 -14.98 9.37 -11.69
CA ALA A 168 -14.67 9.65 -13.09
C ALA A 168 -15.78 9.16 -14.04
N PRO A 169 -16.18 9.96 -15.05
CA PRO A 169 -17.12 9.54 -16.08
C PRO A 169 -16.61 8.33 -16.88
N ASP A 170 -17.53 7.50 -17.37
CA ASP A 170 -17.20 6.22 -18.03
C ASP A 170 -16.35 6.38 -19.31
N ASP A 171 -16.47 7.50 -20.02
CA ASP A 171 -15.93 7.67 -21.37
C ASP A 171 -14.65 8.48 -21.48
N GLU A 172 -14.17 9.08 -20.40
CA GLU A 172 -12.90 9.80 -20.45
C GLU A 172 -11.86 9.13 -19.53
N ALA A 173 -10.84 8.56 -20.16
CA ALA A 173 -9.69 8.09 -19.41
C ALA A 173 -9.24 9.21 -18.45
N LEU A 174 -9.01 8.88 -17.19
CA LEU A 174 -8.44 9.76 -16.15
C LEU A 174 -7.27 10.62 -16.65
N TRP A 175 -6.62 10.15 -17.70
CA TRP A 175 -5.46 10.75 -18.35
C TRP A 175 -5.80 11.68 -19.51
N ALA A 176 -7.06 11.74 -19.96
CA ALA A 176 -7.43 12.58 -21.10
C ALA A 176 -7.15 14.08 -20.87
N PRO A 177 -7.35 14.66 -19.67
CA PRO A 177 -6.96 16.04 -19.41
C PRO A 177 -5.44 16.22 -19.48
N LEU A 178 -4.66 15.29 -18.92
CA LEU A 178 -3.18 15.31 -18.95
C LEU A 178 -2.65 15.13 -20.36
N LEU A 179 -3.22 14.21 -21.13
CA LEU A 179 -2.86 14.00 -22.54
C LEU A 179 -3.25 15.19 -23.43
N ARG A 180 -4.34 15.89 -23.15
CA ARG A 180 -4.72 17.15 -23.82
C ARG A 180 -3.74 18.26 -23.49
N TRP A 181 -3.34 18.39 -22.23
CA TRP A 181 -2.33 19.38 -21.81
C TRP A 181 -0.99 19.09 -22.47
N TYR A 182 -0.51 17.85 -22.44
CA TYR A 182 0.74 17.44 -23.09
C TYR A 182 0.77 17.71 -24.58
N ARG A 183 -0.34 17.39 -25.31
CA ARG A 183 -0.46 17.71 -26.74
C ARG A 183 -0.45 19.20 -27.05
N ARG A 184 -1.03 20.03 -26.18
CA ARG A 184 -0.97 21.50 -26.32
C ARG A 184 0.40 22.09 -26.02
N ALA A 185 1.16 21.47 -25.14
CA ALA A 185 2.51 21.92 -24.79
C ALA A 185 3.56 21.49 -25.85
N ALA A 186 3.23 20.50 -26.70
CA ALA A 186 4.08 19.96 -27.74
C ALA A 186 3.80 20.54 -29.14
N SER A 187 2.77 21.37 -29.30
CA SER A 187 2.43 22.12 -30.52
C SER A 187 2.86 23.59 -30.42
#